data_bb00d765a1ea798517a49c710e582048
#
_entry.id   bb00d765a1ea798517a49c710e582048
#
_cell.length_a   1.000
_cell.length_b   1.000
_cell.length_c   1.000
_cell.angle_alpha   90.00
_cell.angle_beta   90.00
_cell.angle_gamma   90.00
#
_symmetry.space_group_name_H-M   'P 1'
#
loop_
_entity.id
_entity.type
_entity.pdbx_description
1 polymer ?
#
loop_
_entity_poly.entity_id
_entity_poly.type
_entity_poly.pdbx_seq_one_letter_code
_entity_poly.pdbx_strand_id
1 'polypeptide(L)'
;AWSSAAFDYDGDGWDDLYVSNGRYPAGEKNLLFRNRGDGTFEEVTDKAGVGDEQWALGTGVADIDNDGWLDLYVSNYVGRNTMYRNNGDGTFKDISKESGTDNDGWGKGPAFGDTDHDGLVDLYEGDCKFSNQFYHNNGNCTFTDIVNKYPFMKLETIRSKGAAFVDFDNDGDLDLYVVNWEVANSFYRNDQNDRNWIKVRAVGTTFGNPSVKYRSTRDAVGAKVRVFQGGKLVGYREVMAANGFCSNPPLEVHFGVDAKYLYDVEVTFPSGIRVLRKGVVPGAAYEVREEG
;
A
#
# COMPACT_ATOMS: atom_id res chain seq x y z
N ALA A 1 -15.13 -2.75 13.95
CA ALA A 1 -14.06 -2.69 12.94
C ALA A 1 -14.41 -3.58 11.74
N TRP A 2 -14.01 -3.14 10.55
CA TRP A 2 -14.22 -3.86 9.29
C TRP A 2 -12.90 -4.19 8.59
N SER A 3 -11.91 -3.33 8.73
CA SER A 3 -10.58 -3.49 8.17
C SER A 3 -9.54 -2.98 9.17
N SER A 4 -8.32 -3.40 8.99
CA SER A 4 -7.17 -2.86 9.69
C SER A 4 -5.94 -2.91 8.79
N ALA A 5 -5.01 -1.99 9.01
CA ALA A 5 -3.68 -2.02 8.42
C ALA A 5 -2.63 -1.97 9.53
N ALA A 6 -1.59 -2.76 9.37
CA ALA A 6 -0.43 -2.74 10.23
C ALA A 6 0.76 -2.18 9.42
N PHE A 7 1.36 -1.10 9.88
CA PHE A 7 2.47 -0.40 9.23
C PHE A 7 3.17 0.55 10.21
N ASP A 8 4.42 0.87 9.97
CA ASP A 8 5.19 1.81 10.79
C ASP A 8 4.94 3.25 10.34
N TYR A 9 3.98 3.94 11.02
CA TYR A 9 3.58 5.29 10.59
C TYR A 9 4.55 6.39 11.05
N ASP A 10 5.28 6.19 12.17
CA ASP A 10 6.16 7.21 12.76
C ASP A 10 7.66 6.89 12.61
N GLY A 11 8.01 5.82 11.89
CA GLY A 11 9.38 5.45 11.55
C GLY A 11 10.20 4.90 12.72
N ASP A 12 9.55 4.49 13.82
CA ASP A 12 10.24 4.00 15.00
C ASP A 12 10.68 2.52 14.89
N GLY A 13 10.27 1.84 13.84
CA GLY A 13 10.64 0.46 13.52
C GLY A 13 9.64 -0.59 13.99
N TRP A 14 8.53 -0.19 14.62
CA TRP A 14 7.47 -1.07 15.07
C TRP A 14 6.21 -0.84 14.25
N ASP A 15 5.57 -1.91 13.80
CA ASP A 15 4.30 -1.79 13.10
C ASP A 15 3.22 -1.33 14.09
N ASP A 16 2.54 -0.25 13.71
CA ASP A 16 1.39 0.33 14.37
C ASP A 16 0.09 -0.27 13.79
N LEU A 17 -1.04 0.04 14.38
CA LEU A 17 -2.31 -0.53 13.94
C LEU A 17 -3.34 0.57 13.68
N TYR A 18 -3.75 0.73 12.44
CA TYR A 18 -4.92 1.51 12.08
C TYR A 18 -6.15 0.61 11.95
N VAL A 19 -7.25 1.01 12.57
CA VAL A 19 -8.50 0.24 12.64
C VAL A 19 -9.62 1.05 12.03
N SER A 20 -10.14 0.61 10.90
CA SER A 20 -11.30 1.20 10.24
C SER A 20 -12.58 0.75 10.92
N ASN A 21 -13.30 1.70 11.47
CA ASN A 21 -14.56 1.49 12.13
C ASN A 21 -15.71 2.02 11.27
N GLY A 22 -16.85 1.39 11.36
CA GLY A 22 -18.02 1.88 10.68
C GLY A 22 -19.27 1.26 11.26
N ARG A 23 -20.25 2.07 11.62
CA ARG A 23 -21.53 1.59 12.10
C ARG A 23 -22.65 2.54 11.66
N TYR A 24 -23.68 1.97 11.07
CA TYR A 24 -24.90 2.71 10.76
C TYR A 24 -25.76 2.88 12.04
N PRO A 25 -26.40 4.02 12.32
CA PRO A 25 -26.45 5.26 11.50
C PRO A 25 -25.32 6.27 11.78
N ALA A 26 -24.56 6.13 12.85
CA ALA A 26 -23.45 7.03 13.18
C ALA A 26 -22.14 6.24 13.08
N GLY A 27 -21.15 6.78 12.37
CA GLY A 27 -19.81 6.22 12.32
C GLY A 27 -19.19 6.14 13.71
N GLU A 28 -18.46 5.08 13.98
CA GLU A 28 -17.50 5.05 15.08
C GLU A 28 -16.19 5.56 14.51
N LYS A 29 -15.51 6.42 15.26
CA LYS A 29 -14.23 6.98 14.87
C LYS A 29 -13.22 5.87 14.53
N ASN A 30 -12.52 6.01 13.42
CA ASN A 30 -11.37 5.18 13.12
C ASN A 30 -10.28 5.42 14.16
N LEU A 31 -9.49 4.41 14.46
CA LEU A 31 -8.50 4.47 15.54
C LEU A 31 -7.09 4.13 15.04
N LEU A 32 -6.11 4.91 15.47
CA LEU A 32 -4.70 4.62 15.30
C LEU A 32 -4.08 4.29 16.66
N PHE A 33 -3.46 3.11 16.73
CA PHE A 33 -2.75 2.62 17.89
C PHE A 33 -1.26 2.54 17.59
N ARG A 34 -0.48 3.36 18.30
CA ARG A 34 0.97 3.33 18.25
C ARG A 34 1.51 2.14 19.05
N ASN A 35 2.38 1.35 18.44
CA ASN A 35 3.12 0.27 19.11
C ASN A 35 4.30 0.86 19.92
N ARG A 36 4.37 0.55 21.20
CA ARG A 36 5.46 1.03 22.08
C ARG A 36 6.71 0.15 22.08
N GLY A 37 6.71 -0.93 21.28
CA GLY A 37 7.81 -1.88 21.24
C GLY A 37 8.00 -2.74 22.50
N ASP A 38 7.14 -2.60 23.47
CA ASP A 38 7.14 -3.35 24.73
C ASP A 38 6.00 -4.38 24.85
N GLY A 39 5.21 -4.51 23.78
CA GLY A 39 4.02 -5.35 23.70
C GLY A 39 2.73 -4.62 24.10
N THR A 40 2.79 -3.30 24.29
CA THR A 40 1.62 -2.45 24.55
C THR A 40 1.41 -1.45 23.43
N PHE A 41 0.16 -0.96 23.31
CA PHE A 41 -0.23 0.05 22.34
C PHE A 41 -0.77 1.29 23.04
N GLU A 42 -0.60 2.43 22.38
CA GLU A 42 -1.16 3.72 22.78
C GLU A 42 -2.11 4.23 21.71
N GLU A 43 -3.32 4.59 22.10
CA GLU A 43 -4.27 5.24 21.17
C GLU A 43 -3.82 6.68 20.92
N VAL A 44 -3.57 7.02 19.64
CA VAL A 44 -2.99 8.30 19.23
C VAL A 44 -3.79 8.99 18.12
N THR A 45 -4.99 8.54 17.86
CA THR A 45 -5.85 8.97 16.74
C THR A 45 -5.99 10.48 16.61
N ASP A 46 -6.34 11.15 17.72
CA ASP A 46 -6.56 12.60 17.73
C ASP A 46 -5.25 13.36 17.55
N LYS A 47 -4.18 12.87 18.14
CA LYS A 47 -2.85 13.45 17.99
C LYS A 47 -2.33 13.32 16.56
N ALA A 48 -2.56 12.18 15.94
CA ALA A 48 -2.15 11.91 14.57
C ALA A 48 -3.06 12.57 13.53
N GLY A 49 -4.29 12.95 13.90
CA GLY A 49 -5.24 13.62 13.01
C GLY A 49 -5.92 12.69 12.00
N VAL A 50 -6.11 11.41 12.32
CA VAL A 50 -6.65 10.38 11.40
C VAL A 50 -7.99 9.80 11.81
N GLY A 51 -8.72 10.50 12.69
CA GLY A 51 -9.99 10.06 13.26
C GLY A 51 -11.19 10.34 12.36
N ASP A 52 -11.32 9.66 11.24
CA ASP A 52 -12.51 9.70 10.39
C ASP A 52 -13.70 9.06 11.11
N GLU A 53 -14.87 9.74 11.10
CA GLU A 53 -16.11 9.27 11.73
C GLU A 53 -17.12 8.73 10.69
N GLN A 54 -16.71 8.60 9.44
CA GLN A 54 -17.54 8.04 8.38
C GLN A 54 -17.60 6.51 8.50
N TRP A 55 -18.40 5.87 7.67
CA TRP A 55 -18.50 4.41 7.68
C TRP A 55 -17.35 3.78 6.88
N ALA A 56 -16.20 3.65 7.49
CA ALA A 56 -15.02 3.07 6.88
C ALA A 56 -15.13 1.55 6.73
N LEU A 57 -14.77 1.02 5.57
CA LEU A 57 -14.68 -0.42 5.30
C LEU A 57 -13.28 -0.86 4.89
N GLY A 58 -12.60 -0.12 4.02
CA GLY A 58 -11.29 -0.48 3.50
C GLY A 58 -10.22 0.50 3.94
N THR A 59 -9.00 0.01 4.02
CA THR A 59 -7.81 0.81 4.35
C THR A 59 -6.70 0.45 3.39
N GLY A 60 -6.13 1.44 2.72
CA GLY A 60 -4.96 1.30 1.86
C GLY A 60 -3.80 2.11 2.42
N VAL A 61 -2.60 1.55 2.39
CA VAL A 61 -1.38 2.21 2.87
C VAL A 61 -0.31 2.14 1.78
N ALA A 62 0.29 3.28 1.44
CA ALA A 62 1.39 3.38 0.50
C ALA A 62 2.13 4.72 0.68
N ASP A 63 3.37 4.81 0.25
CA ASP A 63 4.11 6.06 0.07
C ASP A 63 3.74 6.63 -1.31
N ILE A 64 2.83 7.63 -1.35
CA ILE A 64 2.24 8.14 -2.60
C ILE A 64 3.08 9.19 -3.30
N ASP A 65 4.07 9.78 -2.62
CA ASP A 65 4.91 10.85 -3.16
C ASP A 65 6.41 10.55 -3.06
N ASN A 66 6.78 9.33 -2.68
CA ASN A 66 8.15 8.83 -2.52
C ASN A 66 8.98 9.66 -1.55
N ASP A 67 8.36 10.20 -0.49
CA ASP A 67 9.05 10.95 0.57
C ASP A 67 9.63 10.03 1.67
N GLY A 68 9.27 8.74 1.63
CA GLY A 68 9.75 7.71 2.56
C GLY A 68 8.85 7.49 3.77
N TRP A 69 7.67 8.11 3.79
CA TRP A 69 6.65 7.93 4.80
C TRP A 69 5.41 7.28 4.20
N LEU A 70 4.77 6.40 4.95
CA LEU A 70 3.57 5.73 4.47
C LEU A 70 2.35 6.60 4.73
N ASP A 71 1.57 6.83 3.67
CA ASP A 71 0.32 7.54 3.66
C ASP A 71 -0.85 6.57 3.83
N LEU A 72 -2.03 7.10 4.13
CA LEU A 72 -3.20 6.31 4.48
C LEU A 72 -4.40 6.73 3.62
N TYR A 73 -5.04 5.76 2.98
CA TYR A 73 -6.31 5.92 2.30
C TYR A 73 -7.42 5.13 2.99
N VAL A 74 -8.54 5.76 3.24
CA VAL A 74 -9.70 5.16 3.88
C VAL A 74 -10.88 5.17 2.92
N SER A 75 -11.33 3.97 2.55
CA SER A 75 -12.52 3.77 1.73
C SER A 75 -13.76 3.77 2.62
N ASN A 76 -14.65 4.71 2.39
CA ASN A 76 -15.89 4.86 3.13
C ASN A 76 -17.08 4.27 2.36
N TYR A 77 -17.83 3.38 3.02
CA TYR A 77 -19.08 2.81 2.48
C TYR A 77 -20.21 3.83 2.46
N VAL A 78 -20.18 4.76 3.38
CA VAL A 78 -21.09 5.90 3.42
C VAL A 78 -20.26 7.12 3.79
N GLY A 79 -20.29 8.12 2.93
CA GLY A 79 -19.47 9.31 3.04
C GLY A 79 -18.35 9.34 1.98
N ARG A 80 -17.50 10.34 2.07
CA ARG A 80 -16.39 10.52 1.13
C ARG A 80 -15.18 9.72 1.56
N ASN A 81 -14.47 9.16 0.59
CA ASN A 81 -13.18 8.53 0.85
C ASN A 81 -12.17 9.58 1.34
N THR A 82 -11.25 9.14 2.20
CA THR A 82 -10.28 10.06 2.82
C THR A 82 -8.86 9.63 2.51
N MET A 83 -8.06 10.58 2.01
CA MET A 83 -6.62 10.44 1.79
C MET A 83 -5.87 11.27 2.83
N TYR A 84 -5.05 10.62 3.62
CA TYR A 84 -4.19 11.25 4.62
C TYR A 84 -2.73 11.15 4.19
N ARG A 85 -2.08 12.31 4.00
CA ARG A 85 -0.64 12.38 3.78
C ARG A 85 0.09 12.41 5.11
N ASN A 86 1.10 11.58 5.27
CA ASN A 86 1.96 11.56 6.44
C ASN A 86 2.92 12.77 6.40
N ASN A 87 3.02 13.51 7.50
CA ASN A 87 3.92 14.67 7.60
C ASN A 87 5.35 14.29 8.04
N GLY A 88 5.60 13.02 8.37
CA GLY A 88 6.89 12.54 8.89
C GLY A 88 7.22 12.97 10.33
N ASP A 89 6.25 13.50 11.06
CA ASP A 89 6.37 13.95 12.44
C ASP A 89 5.40 13.26 13.42
N GLY A 90 4.81 12.15 12.96
CA GLY A 90 3.79 11.39 13.69
C GLY A 90 2.38 11.97 13.55
N THR A 91 2.16 12.88 12.60
CA THR A 91 0.85 13.43 12.25
C THR A 91 0.55 13.28 10.79
N PHE A 92 -0.72 13.37 10.43
CA PHE A 92 -1.18 13.32 9.06
C PHE A 92 -1.96 14.58 8.68
N LYS A 93 -1.96 14.90 7.40
CA LYS A 93 -2.80 15.92 6.79
C LYS A 93 -3.85 15.25 5.92
N ASP A 94 -5.13 15.57 6.13
CA ASP A 94 -6.20 15.24 5.20
C ASP A 94 -6.00 16.03 3.89
N ILE A 95 -5.73 15.31 2.81
CA ILE A 95 -5.55 15.84 1.45
C ILE A 95 -6.60 15.33 0.47
N SER A 96 -7.68 14.72 0.95
CA SER A 96 -8.70 14.04 0.14
C SER A 96 -9.17 14.89 -1.04
N LYS A 97 -9.47 16.15 -0.74
CA LYS A 97 -9.97 17.10 -1.72
C LYS A 97 -8.89 17.60 -2.68
N GLU A 98 -7.70 17.87 -2.15
CA GLU A 98 -6.56 18.35 -2.92
C GLU A 98 -6.03 17.24 -3.82
N SER A 99 -6.06 16.01 -3.36
CA SER A 99 -5.64 14.83 -4.14
C SER A 99 -6.62 14.47 -5.25
N GLY A 100 -7.88 14.87 -5.15
CA GLY A 100 -8.93 14.49 -6.11
C GLY A 100 -9.47 13.07 -5.90
N THR A 101 -9.25 12.47 -4.71
CA THR A 101 -9.69 11.11 -4.39
C THR A 101 -10.89 11.05 -3.43
N ASP A 102 -11.52 12.20 -3.15
CA ASP A 102 -12.64 12.36 -2.22
C ASP A 102 -14.00 11.87 -2.79
N ASN A 103 -13.98 10.75 -3.50
CA ASN A 103 -15.18 10.18 -4.09
C ASN A 103 -16.26 9.88 -3.04
N ASP A 104 -17.51 10.26 -3.35
CA ASP A 104 -18.69 9.98 -2.53
C ASP A 104 -19.41 8.72 -3.06
N GLY A 105 -18.71 7.61 -3.02
CA GLY A 105 -19.20 6.30 -3.43
C GLY A 105 -19.50 5.39 -2.26
N TRP A 106 -19.64 4.08 -2.55
CA TRP A 106 -19.67 3.01 -1.57
C TRP A 106 -18.35 2.24 -1.65
N GLY A 107 -17.27 2.96 -1.36
CA GLY A 107 -15.91 2.45 -1.43
C GLY A 107 -15.66 1.28 -0.50
N LYS A 108 -14.84 0.33 -0.93
CA LYS A 108 -14.53 -0.86 -0.13
C LYS A 108 -13.10 -1.33 -0.22
N GLY A 109 -12.59 -1.51 -1.40
CA GLY A 109 -11.37 -2.26 -1.61
C GLY A 109 -10.28 -1.48 -2.31
N PRO A 110 -9.60 -0.58 -1.60
CA PRO A 110 -8.46 0.13 -2.18
C PRO A 110 -7.31 -0.83 -2.42
N ALA A 111 -6.60 -0.63 -3.53
CA ALA A 111 -5.34 -1.28 -3.82
C ALA A 111 -4.38 -0.28 -4.45
N PHE A 112 -3.14 -0.23 -3.96
CA PHE A 112 -2.07 0.58 -4.52
C PHE A 112 -1.11 -0.27 -5.33
N GLY A 113 -0.65 0.25 -6.47
CA GLY A 113 0.36 -0.37 -7.33
C GLY A 113 0.83 0.59 -8.40
N ASP A 114 2.09 0.53 -8.76
CA ASP A 114 2.66 1.29 -9.87
C ASP A 114 2.38 0.53 -11.16
N THR A 115 1.35 0.95 -11.89
CA THR A 115 0.79 0.19 -13.02
C THR A 115 1.36 0.59 -14.36
N ASP A 116 2.05 1.71 -14.46
CA ASP A 116 2.64 2.23 -15.69
C ASP A 116 4.16 2.46 -15.60
N HIS A 117 4.76 1.99 -14.48
CA HIS A 117 6.20 2.00 -14.21
C HIS A 117 6.82 3.41 -14.14
N ASP A 118 6.03 4.41 -13.79
CA ASP A 118 6.52 5.78 -13.64
C ASP A 118 7.21 6.05 -12.29
N GLY A 119 7.18 5.06 -11.38
CA GLY A 119 7.77 5.09 -10.05
C GLY A 119 6.79 5.54 -8.95
N LEU A 120 5.57 5.94 -9.30
CA LEU A 120 4.53 6.33 -8.36
C LEU A 120 3.45 5.24 -8.25
N VAL A 121 2.83 5.10 -7.10
CA VAL A 121 1.73 4.15 -6.97
C VAL A 121 0.43 4.77 -7.41
N ASP A 122 -0.28 4.08 -8.29
CA ASP A 122 -1.66 4.34 -8.65
C ASP A 122 -2.61 3.75 -7.60
N LEU A 123 -3.87 4.14 -7.63
CA LEU A 123 -4.90 3.65 -6.72
C LEU A 123 -6.10 3.10 -7.49
N TYR A 124 -6.42 1.84 -7.27
CA TYR A 124 -7.70 1.28 -7.65
C TYR A 124 -8.65 1.27 -6.45
N GLU A 125 -9.90 1.71 -6.66
CA GLU A 125 -10.96 1.72 -5.66
C GLU A 125 -12.17 0.93 -6.16
N GLY A 126 -12.48 -0.17 -5.48
CA GLY A 126 -13.69 -0.93 -5.74
C GLY A 126 -14.91 -0.27 -5.12
N ASP A 127 -15.96 -0.03 -5.91
CA ASP A 127 -17.21 0.55 -5.46
C ASP A 127 -18.34 -0.47 -5.56
N CYS A 128 -19.25 -0.49 -4.57
CA CYS A 128 -20.36 -1.43 -4.52
C CYS A 128 -21.68 -0.88 -5.05
N LYS A 129 -21.76 0.38 -5.41
CA LYS A 129 -22.99 1.04 -5.84
C LYS A 129 -22.84 1.79 -7.15
N PHE A 130 -21.69 2.38 -7.36
CA PHE A 130 -21.38 3.19 -8.53
C PHE A 130 -20.28 2.51 -9.36
N SER A 131 -19.63 3.26 -10.20
CA SER A 131 -18.47 2.81 -10.94
C SER A 131 -17.24 2.70 -10.05
N ASN A 132 -16.44 1.66 -10.22
CA ASN A 132 -15.10 1.62 -9.67
C ASN A 132 -14.30 2.83 -10.18
N GLN A 133 -13.30 3.24 -9.41
CA GLN A 133 -12.36 4.28 -9.81
C GLN A 133 -10.98 3.66 -10.04
N PHE A 134 -10.27 4.20 -11.01
CA PHE A 134 -8.87 3.91 -11.24
C PHE A 134 -8.11 5.22 -11.36
N TYR A 135 -7.37 5.55 -10.33
CA TYR A 135 -6.66 6.80 -10.18
C TYR A 135 -5.20 6.65 -10.56
N HIS A 136 -4.78 7.36 -11.63
CA HIS A 136 -3.37 7.54 -11.93
C HIS A 136 -2.78 8.62 -11.04
N ASN A 137 -1.63 8.35 -10.44
CA ASN A 137 -0.90 9.28 -9.60
C ASN A 137 -0.11 10.27 -10.48
N ASN A 138 -0.42 11.55 -10.39
CA ASN A 138 0.26 12.58 -11.20
C ASN A 138 1.59 13.06 -10.59
N GLY A 139 2.05 12.48 -9.47
CA GLY A 139 3.02 13.07 -8.58
C GLY A 139 2.40 14.22 -7.76
N ASN A 140 3.16 14.90 -6.94
CA ASN A 140 2.69 16.03 -6.13
C ASN A 140 1.43 15.76 -5.27
N CYS A 141 1.17 14.51 -4.86
CA CYS A 141 0.02 14.06 -4.07
C CYS A 141 -1.35 14.32 -4.75
N THR A 142 -1.42 14.37 -6.07
CA THR A 142 -2.68 14.47 -6.80
C THR A 142 -2.91 13.27 -7.70
N PHE A 143 -4.19 12.95 -7.94
CA PHE A 143 -4.61 11.80 -8.73
C PHE A 143 -5.62 12.21 -9.79
N THR A 144 -5.62 11.48 -10.91
CA THR A 144 -6.60 11.66 -11.98
C THR A 144 -7.36 10.35 -12.17
N ASP A 145 -8.68 10.36 -12.03
CA ASP A 145 -9.49 9.18 -12.36
C ASP A 145 -9.44 8.90 -13.86
N ILE A 146 -8.80 7.79 -14.21
CA ILE A 146 -8.60 7.32 -15.58
C ILE A 146 -9.50 6.14 -15.95
N VAL A 147 -10.45 5.74 -15.10
CA VAL A 147 -11.32 4.58 -15.35
C VAL A 147 -12.06 4.69 -16.70
N ASN A 148 -12.36 5.90 -17.17
CA ASN A 148 -12.99 6.12 -18.47
C ASN A 148 -12.10 5.76 -19.67
N LYS A 149 -10.78 5.68 -19.51
CA LYS A 149 -9.86 5.15 -20.53
C LYS A 149 -9.97 3.63 -20.65
N TYR A 150 -10.51 2.98 -19.62
CA TYR A 150 -10.66 1.53 -19.53
C TYR A 150 -12.13 1.16 -19.27
N PRO A 151 -13.04 1.28 -20.28
CA PRO A 151 -14.48 1.09 -20.09
C PRO A 151 -14.87 -0.29 -19.54
N PHE A 152 -14.02 -1.30 -19.75
CA PHE A 152 -14.20 -2.64 -19.21
C PHE A 152 -13.96 -2.72 -17.69
N MET A 153 -13.29 -1.74 -17.08
CA MET A 153 -13.14 -1.61 -15.62
C MET A 153 -14.30 -0.84 -14.98
N LYS A 154 -15.02 -0.04 -15.79
CA LYS A 154 -16.15 0.79 -15.36
C LYS A 154 -17.44 -0.03 -15.27
N LEU A 155 -17.49 -0.98 -14.39
CA LEU A 155 -18.59 -1.92 -14.30
C LEU A 155 -19.70 -1.37 -13.39
N GLU A 156 -20.62 -0.58 -13.96
CA GLU A 156 -21.73 0.08 -13.26
C GLU A 156 -22.72 -0.87 -12.56
N THR A 157 -22.67 -2.15 -12.88
CA THR A 157 -23.57 -3.18 -12.33
C THR A 157 -22.89 -4.17 -11.40
N ILE A 158 -21.58 -4.05 -11.21
CA ILE A 158 -20.78 -5.00 -10.45
C ILE A 158 -20.40 -4.38 -9.10
N ARG A 159 -20.75 -5.08 -8.05
CA ARG A 159 -20.46 -4.69 -6.67
C ARG A 159 -19.06 -5.16 -6.30
N SER A 160 -18.05 -4.41 -6.67
CA SER A 160 -16.67 -4.72 -6.31
C SER A 160 -16.45 -4.61 -4.79
N LYS A 161 -15.60 -5.48 -4.25
CA LYS A 161 -15.28 -5.54 -2.82
C LYS A 161 -13.81 -5.36 -2.56
N GLY A 162 -13.02 -6.36 -2.86
CA GLY A 162 -11.58 -6.35 -2.65
C GLY A 162 -10.85 -6.30 -3.98
N ALA A 163 -9.66 -5.74 -3.98
CA ALA A 163 -8.77 -5.71 -5.13
C ALA A 163 -7.33 -5.96 -4.70
N ALA A 164 -6.53 -6.50 -5.60
CA ALA A 164 -5.10 -6.64 -5.40
C ALA A 164 -4.37 -6.49 -6.73
N PHE A 165 -3.29 -5.74 -6.72
CA PHE A 165 -2.31 -5.75 -7.81
C PHE A 165 -1.33 -6.90 -7.60
N VAL A 166 -1.05 -7.65 -8.65
CA VAL A 166 -0.15 -8.81 -8.64
C VAL A 166 0.41 -9.04 -10.05
N ASP A 167 1.69 -9.27 -10.17
CA ASP A 167 2.31 -9.74 -11.41
C ASP A 167 2.12 -11.27 -11.47
N PHE A 168 1.03 -11.74 -12.10
CA PHE A 168 0.61 -13.14 -12.04
C PHE A 168 1.37 -14.05 -13.00
N ASP A 169 1.82 -13.51 -14.15
CA ASP A 169 2.55 -14.27 -15.17
C ASP A 169 4.07 -14.03 -15.16
N ASN A 170 4.52 -13.21 -14.21
CA ASN A 170 5.92 -12.86 -13.98
C ASN A 170 6.59 -12.13 -15.14
N ASP A 171 5.83 -11.35 -15.89
CA ASP A 171 6.36 -10.48 -16.95
C ASP A 171 6.85 -9.13 -16.41
N GLY A 172 6.52 -8.80 -15.18
CA GLY A 172 6.94 -7.60 -14.45
C GLY A 172 5.88 -6.52 -14.39
N ASP A 173 4.81 -6.65 -15.13
CA ASP A 173 3.69 -5.72 -15.13
C ASP A 173 2.71 -6.08 -14.01
N LEU A 174 2.21 -5.10 -13.28
CA LEU A 174 1.20 -5.35 -12.26
C LEU A 174 -0.18 -5.51 -12.88
N ASP A 175 -0.75 -6.69 -12.75
CA ASP A 175 -2.13 -7.03 -13.10
C ASP A 175 -3.09 -6.71 -11.97
N LEU A 176 -4.38 -6.61 -12.28
CA LEU A 176 -5.40 -6.32 -11.28
C LEU A 176 -6.42 -7.46 -11.16
N TYR A 177 -6.53 -8.03 -9.96
CA TYR A 177 -7.61 -8.95 -9.60
C TYR A 177 -8.65 -8.26 -8.73
N VAL A 178 -9.93 -8.33 -9.11
CA VAL A 178 -11.05 -7.70 -8.41
C VAL A 178 -12.06 -8.74 -7.99
N VAL A 179 -12.35 -8.78 -6.70
CA VAL A 179 -13.39 -9.63 -6.11
C VAL A 179 -14.72 -8.91 -6.19
N ASN A 180 -15.71 -9.52 -6.82
CA ASN A 180 -17.04 -8.99 -7.01
C ASN A 180 -18.08 -9.76 -6.18
N TRP A 181 -19.15 -9.08 -5.76
CA TRP A 181 -20.24 -9.69 -5.04
C TRP A 181 -21.30 -10.20 -6.02
N GLU A 182 -21.74 -11.45 -5.84
CA GLU A 182 -22.85 -12.09 -6.57
C GLU A 182 -22.65 -12.22 -8.08
N VAL A 183 -21.46 -11.89 -8.60
CA VAL A 183 -21.07 -12.05 -9.99
C VAL A 183 -19.64 -12.58 -10.09
N ALA A 184 -19.20 -12.96 -11.29
CA ALA A 184 -17.84 -13.43 -11.50
C ALA A 184 -16.81 -12.36 -11.11
N ASN A 185 -15.70 -12.77 -10.52
CA ASN A 185 -14.56 -11.91 -10.27
C ASN A 185 -13.96 -11.45 -11.60
N SER A 186 -13.30 -10.30 -11.57
CA SER A 186 -12.63 -9.73 -12.73
C SER A 186 -11.12 -9.87 -12.60
N PHE A 187 -10.49 -10.19 -13.71
CA PHE A 187 -9.05 -10.19 -13.84
C PHE A 187 -8.65 -9.31 -15.04
N TYR A 188 -7.79 -8.35 -14.80
CA TYR A 188 -7.31 -7.42 -15.82
C TYR A 188 -5.80 -7.59 -15.95
N ARG A 189 -5.38 -8.07 -17.11
CA ARG A 189 -3.98 -8.22 -17.42
C ARG A 189 -3.42 -6.91 -17.94
N ASN A 190 -2.26 -6.53 -17.45
CA ASN A 190 -1.46 -5.43 -17.95
C ASN A 190 -0.42 -6.00 -18.93
N ASP A 191 -0.19 -5.32 -20.04
CA ASP A 191 0.72 -5.74 -21.10
C ASP A 191 1.67 -4.58 -21.47
N GLN A 192 2.28 -3.91 -20.50
CA GLN A 192 3.29 -2.86 -20.74
C GLN A 192 4.51 -3.41 -21.48
N ASN A 193 4.92 -4.62 -21.14
CA ASN A 193 6.00 -5.38 -21.79
C ASN A 193 7.32 -4.59 -21.87
N ASP A 194 7.64 -3.83 -20.85
CA ASP A 194 8.91 -3.12 -20.72
C ASP A 194 9.80 -3.76 -19.64
N ARG A 195 10.91 -3.13 -19.32
CA ARG A 195 11.83 -3.60 -18.28
C ARG A 195 12.01 -2.56 -17.17
N ASN A 196 11.09 -1.64 -17.07
CA ASN A 196 11.14 -0.50 -16.14
C ASN A 196 10.66 -0.88 -14.74
N TRP A 197 11.04 -2.04 -14.23
CA TRP A 197 10.59 -2.52 -12.93
C TRP A 197 11.67 -3.27 -12.15
N ILE A 198 11.51 -3.30 -10.85
CA ILE A 198 12.26 -4.14 -9.91
C ILE A 198 11.25 -4.78 -8.96
N LYS A 199 11.31 -6.12 -8.81
CA LYS A 199 10.57 -6.85 -7.76
C LYS A 199 11.53 -7.29 -6.67
N VAL A 200 11.12 -7.15 -5.41
CA VAL A 200 11.92 -7.57 -4.26
C VAL A 200 11.12 -8.49 -3.35
N ARG A 201 11.66 -9.68 -3.13
CA ARG A 201 11.19 -10.62 -2.12
C ARG A 201 12.14 -10.57 -0.93
N ALA A 202 11.67 -10.02 0.19
CA ALA A 202 12.40 -10.11 1.45
C ALA A 202 12.16 -11.47 2.09
N VAL A 203 13.23 -12.11 2.58
CA VAL A 203 13.18 -13.42 3.23
C VAL A 203 13.88 -13.34 4.57
N GLY A 204 13.09 -13.44 5.64
CA GLY A 204 13.60 -13.45 7.00
C GLY A 204 14.13 -14.81 7.43
N THR A 205 14.89 -14.84 8.50
CA THR A 205 15.44 -16.05 9.08
C THR A 205 14.58 -16.54 10.23
N THR A 206 13.98 -17.73 10.06
CA THR A 206 13.19 -18.38 11.12
C THR A 206 14.04 -18.95 12.26
N PHE A 207 15.34 -19.20 12.01
CA PHE A 207 16.29 -19.73 12.97
C PHE A 207 17.35 -18.69 13.27
N GLY A 208 17.05 -17.84 14.23
CA GLY A 208 17.82 -16.65 14.45
C GLY A 208 19.10 -16.84 15.22
N ASN A 209 20.02 -15.94 15.01
CA ASN A 209 21.10 -15.62 15.91
C ASN A 209 20.53 -15.39 17.32
N PRO A 210 20.91 -16.15 18.37
CA PRO A 210 20.40 -15.98 19.73
C PRO A 210 20.70 -14.59 20.32
N SER A 211 21.55 -13.81 19.66
CA SER A 211 21.89 -12.43 20.06
C SER A 211 20.86 -11.39 19.58
N VAL A 212 19.92 -11.75 18.71
CA VAL A 212 18.90 -10.84 18.20
C VAL A 212 17.63 -10.98 19.01
N LYS A 213 17.20 -9.90 19.66
CA LYS A 213 16.02 -9.86 20.54
C LYS A 213 14.72 -10.12 19.78
N TYR A 214 14.64 -9.67 18.53
CA TYR A 214 13.48 -9.83 17.66
C TYR A 214 13.89 -10.58 16.40
N ARG A 215 12.98 -11.38 15.86
CA ARG A 215 13.23 -12.24 14.71
C ARG A 215 12.24 -11.90 13.61
N SER A 216 12.73 -11.81 12.41
CA SER A 216 11.85 -11.73 11.24
C SER A 216 11.21 -13.09 10.99
N THR A 217 9.92 -13.08 10.59
CA THR A 217 9.29 -14.26 10.04
C THR A 217 9.93 -14.61 8.69
N ARG A 218 9.75 -15.85 8.21
CA ARG A 218 10.23 -16.26 6.89
C ARG A 218 9.75 -15.32 5.78
N ASP A 219 8.52 -14.85 5.88
CA ASP A 219 7.90 -13.98 4.90
C ASP A 219 8.23 -12.50 5.12
N ALA A 220 9.06 -12.21 6.11
CA ALA A 220 9.58 -10.88 6.43
C ALA A 220 8.51 -9.78 6.48
N VAL A 221 7.28 -10.12 6.94
CA VAL A 221 6.22 -9.13 7.14
C VAL A 221 6.72 -8.02 8.08
N GLY A 222 6.51 -6.76 7.73
CA GLY A 222 7.07 -5.58 8.38
C GLY A 222 8.47 -5.19 7.85
N ALA A 223 9.03 -5.91 6.87
CA ALA A 223 10.28 -5.50 6.23
C ALA A 223 10.06 -4.25 5.36
N LYS A 224 10.97 -3.29 5.49
CA LYS A 224 10.97 -2.01 4.79
C LYS A 224 11.95 -2.07 3.63
N VAL A 225 11.43 -1.93 2.42
CA VAL A 225 12.22 -1.98 1.19
C VAL A 225 12.31 -0.58 0.59
N ARG A 226 13.52 -0.08 0.42
CA ARG A 226 13.81 1.22 -0.17
C ARG A 226 14.67 1.05 -1.40
N VAL A 227 14.33 1.75 -2.47
CA VAL A 227 15.07 1.77 -3.73
C VAL A 227 15.67 3.16 -3.92
N PHE A 228 16.95 3.19 -4.23
CA PHE A 228 17.70 4.43 -4.41
C PHE A 228 18.33 4.49 -5.79
N GLN A 229 18.30 5.66 -6.41
CA GLN A 229 19.06 5.97 -7.61
C GLN A 229 20.06 7.08 -7.30
N GLY A 230 21.35 6.79 -7.43
CA GLY A 230 22.40 7.77 -7.14
C GLY A 230 22.33 8.35 -5.72
N GLY A 231 21.82 7.59 -4.76
CA GLY A 231 21.64 8.01 -3.36
C GLY A 231 20.33 8.76 -3.07
N LYS A 232 19.50 9.04 -4.09
CA LYS A 232 18.16 9.61 -3.92
C LYS A 232 17.16 8.47 -3.76
N LEU A 233 16.27 8.54 -2.77
CA LEU A 233 15.11 7.65 -2.64
C LEU A 233 14.19 7.82 -3.85
N VAL A 234 13.81 6.72 -4.47
CA VAL A 234 12.87 6.69 -5.61
C VAL A 234 11.71 5.75 -5.40
N GLY A 235 11.68 5.01 -4.29
CA GLY A 235 10.54 4.19 -3.91
C GLY A 235 10.72 3.61 -2.52
N TYR A 236 9.63 3.57 -1.77
CA TYR A 236 9.52 2.90 -0.47
C TYR A 236 8.28 2.01 -0.44
N ARG A 237 8.45 0.79 -0.01
CA ARG A 237 7.35 -0.17 0.20
C ARG A 237 7.62 -0.95 1.48
N GLU A 238 6.57 -1.32 2.17
CA GLU A 238 6.62 -2.23 3.30
C GLU A 238 5.96 -3.57 2.94
N VAL A 239 6.54 -4.68 3.40
CA VAL A 239 5.97 -6.01 3.22
C VAL A 239 4.82 -6.17 4.19
N MET A 240 3.59 -6.03 3.71
CA MET A 240 2.37 -6.01 4.53
C MET A 240 1.62 -7.34 4.44
N ALA A 241 1.02 -7.77 5.55
CA ALA A 241 0.12 -8.92 5.60
C ALA A 241 -1.37 -8.53 5.61
N ALA A 242 -1.68 -7.24 5.81
CA ALA A 242 -3.04 -6.71 5.82
C ALA A 242 -3.04 -5.29 5.25
N ASN A 243 -3.67 -5.11 4.10
CA ASN A 243 -3.83 -3.82 3.43
C ASN A 243 -4.97 -3.96 2.41
N GLY A 244 -6.03 -3.15 2.55
CA GLY A 244 -7.23 -3.26 1.73
C GLY A 244 -8.44 -3.80 2.48
N PHE A 245 -9.46 -4.26 1.74
CA PHE A 245 -10.67 -4.91 2.27
C PHE A 245 -10.84 -6.27 1.61
N CYS A 246 -10.90 -7.34 2.40
CA CYS A 246 -10.98 -8.73 1.89
C CYS A 246 -9.89 -9.07 0.86
N SER A 247 -8.74 -8.42 0.95
CA SER A 247 -7.59 -8.61 0.07
C SER A 247 -6.29 -8.35 0.83
N ASN A 248 -5.21 -8.93 0.33
CA ASN A 248 -3.85 -8.66 0.82
C ASN A 248 -2.94 -8.42 -0.38
N PRO A 249 -1.97 -7.51 -0.29
CA PRO A 249 -0.95 -7.36 -1.31
C PRO A 249 -0.04 -8.60 -1.36
N PRO A 250 0.65 -8.83 -2.49
CA PRO A 250 1.72 -9.81 -2.55
C PRO A 250 2.82 -9.51 -1.52
N LEU A 251 3.51 -10.56 -1.07
CA LEU A 251 4.69 -10.39 -0.21
C LEU A 251 5.94 -9.93 -0.99
N GLU A 252 5.88 -9.96 -2.30
CA GLU A 252 6.84 -9.33 -3.19
C GLU A 252 6.43 -7.88 -3.42
N VAL A 253 7.35 -6.97 -3.17
CA VAL A 253 7.11 -5.55 -3.41
C VAL A 253 7.63 -5.16 -4.79
N HIS A 254 6.86 -4.37 -5.49
CA HIS A 254 7.12 -3.93 -6.85
C HIS A 254 7.44 -2.44 -6.91
N PHE A 255 8.39 -2.09 -7.77
CA PHE A 255 8.81 -0.70 -8.02
C PHE A 255 8.92 -0.47 -9.53
N GLY A 256 8.23 0.54 -10.05
CA GLY A 256 8.53 1.12 -11.35
C GLY A 256 9.81 1.95 -11.27
N VAL A 257 10.67 1.80 -12.27
CA VAL A 257 11.98 2.45 -12.35
C VAL A 257 12.43 2.58 -13.80
N ASP A 258 13.24 3.57 -14.14
CA ASP A 258 13.80 3.70 -15.51
C ASP A 258 14.91 2.64 -15.74
N ALA A 259 14.72 1.76 -16.71
CA ALA A 259 15.65 0.67 -17.04
C ALA A 259 17.05 1.12 -17.48
N LYS A 260 17.24 2.42 -17.72
CA LYS A 260 18.56 2.98 -18.11
C LYS A 260 19.54 3.10 -16.95
N TYR A 261 19.05 3.02 -15.70
CA TYR A 261 19.88 3.27 -14.52
C TYR A 261 20.09 1.99 -13.71
N LEU A 262 21.09 2.04 -12.84
CA LEU A 262 21.29 1.06 -11.78
C LEU A 262 20.77 1.62 -10.47
N TYR A 263 20.29 0.74 -9.61
CA TYR A 263 19.66 1.08 -8.35
C TYR A 263 20.36 0.40 -7.17
N ASP A 264 20.26 1.00 -6.01
CA ASP A 264 20.61 0.34 -4.76
C ASP A 264 19.32 -0.01 -4.02
N VAL A 265 19.18 -1.26 -3.57
CA VAL A 265 18.02 -1.76 -2.81
C VAL A 265 18.44 -2.01 -1.38
N GLU A 266 17.83 -1.30 -0.45
CA GLU A 266 17.99 -1.51 0.99
C GLU A 266 16.76 -2.21 1.55
N VAL A 267 16.98 -3.29 2.29
CA VAL A 267 15.93 -3.98 3.05
C VAL A 267 16.25 -3.88 4.54
N THR A 268 15.38 -3.25 5.31
CA THR A 268 15.42 -3.26 6.77
C THR A 268 14.42 -4.28 7.27
N PHE A 269 14.90 -5.33 7.89
CA PHE A 269 14.08 -6.40 8.44
C PHE A 269 13.48 -6.03 9.80
N PRO A 270 12.37 -6.66 10.24
CA PRO A 270 11.78 -6.44 11.57
C PRO A 270 12.74 -6.71 12.74
N SER A 271 13.77 -7.51 12.53
CA SER A 271 14.85 -7.73 13.48
C SER A 271 15.77 -6.52 13.69
N GLY A 272 15.67 -5.50 12.80
CA GLY A 272 16.57 -4.36 12.71
C GLY A 272 17.80 -4.60 11.82
N ILE A 273 17.98 -5.80 11.28
CA ILE A 273 19.06 -6.09 10.32
C ILE A 273 18.79 -5.34 9.03
N ARG A 274 19.83 -4.70 8.48
CA ARG A 274 19.80 -4.02 7.18
C ARG A 274 20.67 -4.76 6.18
N VAL A 275 20.12 -5.02 5.01
CA VAL A 275 20.84 -5.58 3.87
C VAL A 275 20.77 -4.60 2.71
N LEU A 276 21.95 -4.20 2.19
CA LEU A 276 22.07 -3.30 1.05
C LEU A 276 22.61 -4.07 -0.16
N ARG A 277 21.81 -4.11 -1.23
CA ARG A 277 22.19 -4.68 -2.52
C ARG A 277 22.43 -3.54 -3.52
N LYS A 278 23.68 -3.38 -3.94
CA LYS A 278 24.08 -2.30 -4.85
C LYS A 278 24.07 -2.74 -6.31
N GLY A 279 23.83 -1.78 -7.20
CA GLY A 279 23.91 -2.00 -8.63
C GLY A 279 22.86 -2.96 -9.19
N VAL A 280 21.67 -2.91 -8.64
CA VAL A 280 20.52 -3.71 -9.08
C VAL A 280 20.10 -3.25 -10.48
N VAL A 281 19.90 -4.21 -11.38
CA VAL A 281 19.49 -3.98 -12.78
C VAL A 281 17.97 -4.13 -12.88
N PRO A 282 17.24 -3.19 -13.49
CA PRO A 282 15.81 -3.32 -13.75
C PRO A 282 15.44 -4.50 -14.66
N GLY A 283 14.14 -4.86 -14.64
CA GLY A 283 13.59 -5.97 -15.40
C GLY A 283 13.91 -7.33 -14.78
N ALA A 284 14.02 -7.39 -13.45
CA ALA A 284 14.30 -8.62 -12.73
C ALA A 284 13.72 -8.65 -11.31
N ALA A 285 13.44 -9.85 -10.81
CA ALA A 285 13.06 -10.10 -9.42
C ALA A 285 14.30 -10.47 -8.58
N TYR A 286 14.36 -9.96 -7.38
CA TYR A 286 15.48 -10.15 -6.45
C TYR A 286 15.01 -10.69 -5.11
N GLU A 287 15.61 -11.78 -4.69
CA GLU A 287 15.46 -12.24 -3.32
C GLU A 287 16.55 -11.61 -2.45
N VAL A 288 16.15 -10.98 -1.36
CA VAL A 288 17.03 -10.38 -0.34
C VAL A 288 16.81 -11.12 0.96
N ARG A 289 17.84 -11.80 1.44
CA ARG A 289 17.80 -12.55 2.69
C ARG A 289 18.35 -11.76 3.84
N GLU A 290 17.78 -11.95 5.02
CA GLU A 290 18.20 -11.29 6.27
C GLU A 290 19.65 -11.63 6.66
N GLU A 291 20.12 -12.83 6.29
CA GLU A 291 21.53 -13.19 6.37
C GLU A 291 22.17 -12.74 5.06
N GLY A 292 22.88 -11.64 5.09
CA GLY A 292 23.56 -11.04 3.95
C GLY A 292 24.69 -11.87 3.37
#